data_b7be486de9044009694df3ff2dd9724b
#
_entry.id   b7be486de9044009694df3ff2dd9724b
#
_cell.length_a   1.000
_cell.length_b   1.000
_cell.length_c   1.000
_cell.angle_alpha   90.00
_cell.angle_beta   90.00
_cell.angle_gamma   90.00
#
_symmetry.space_group_name_H-M   'P 1'
#
loop_
_entity.id
_entity.type
_entity.pdbx_description
1 polymer ?
#
loop_
_entity_poly.entity_id
_entity_poly.type
_entity_poly.pdbx_seq_one_letter_code
_entity_poly.pdbx_strand_id
1 'polypeptide(L)'
;MARPRTITDEQIVEAAREVFLEQGFAATTAEIARRAGISEGTLFKRYASKEDLFEAAVGLRDHAHWRTELIERLGSGEVRRNLEWAFMEFLKEAAAILPNLMTILSRGHNPEHNRILERLGNPMRRDTEVIARYLRAELDLGRVRPLDAEVTALTVVGALTNYVHQEHMLAPTDREPLDSGRFVRGLLDLLWPGLAP
;
A
#
# COMPACT_ATOMS: atom_id res chain seq x y z
N MET A 1 -15.74 -7.15 41.75
CA MET A 1 -16.23 -7.13 40.35
C MET A 1 -15.10 -6.67 39.46
N ALA A 2 -14.58 -7.51 38.56
CA ALA A 2 -13.55 -7.10 37.62
C ALA A 2 -14.15 -6.10 36.58
N ARG A 3 -13.49 -4.97 36.42
CA ARG A 3 -13.82 -3.95 35.41
C ARG A 3 -13.82 -4.63 34.02
N PRO A 4 -14.87 -4.45 33.20
CA PRO A 4 -14.86 -5.02 31.86
C PRO A 4 -13.61 -4.54 31.13
N ARG A 5 -12.77 -5.44 30.62
CA ARG A 5 -11.63 -5.10 29.78
C ARG A 5 -12.19 -4.48 28.51
N THR A 6 -12.04 -3.18 28.38
CA THR A 6 -12.41 -2.48 27.13
C THR A 6 -11.35 -2.87 26.10
N ILE A 7 -11.72 -3.72 25.15
CA ILE A 7 -10.84 -4.07 24.04
C ILE A 7 -10.55 -2.82 23.19
N THR A 8 -9.30 -2.64 22.74
CA THR A 8 -8.91 -1.54 21.87
C THR A 8 -9.13 -1.92 20.41
N ASP A 9 -9.12 -0.92 19.51
CA ASP A 9 -9.24 -1.14 18.05
C ASP A 9 -8.02 -1.91 17.53
N GLU A 10 -6.83 -1.63 18.07
CA GLU A 10 -5.59 -2.34 17.72
C GLU A 10 -5.67 -3.85 18.02
N GLN A 11 -6.29 -4.20 19.15
CA GLN A 11 -6.48 -5.62 19.53
C GLN A 11 -7.48 -6.33 18.60
N ILE A 12 -8.51 -5.62 18.14
CA ILE A 12 -9.46 -6.16 17.15
C ILE A 12 -8.77 -6.33 15.80
N VAL A 13 -8.02 -5.34 15.36
CA VAL A 13 -7.25 -5.36 14.10
C VAL A 13 -6.22 -6.49 14.10
N GLU A 14 -5.51 -6.71 15.21
CA GLU A 14 -4.55 -7.80 15.31
C GLU A 14 -5.22 -9.18 15.24
N ALA A 15 -6.32 -9.38 15.99
CA ALA A 15 -7.11 -10.62 15.90
C ALA A 15 -7.65 -10.86 14.47
N ALA A 16 -8.09 -9.79 13.80
CA ALA A 16 -8.54 -9.88 12.41
C ALA A 16 -7.39 -10.25 11.46
N ARG A 17 -6.21 -9.64 11.63
CA ARG A 17 -5.02 -9.94 10.84
C ARG A 17 -4.63 -11.41 10.95
N GLU A 18 -4.56 -11.95 12.17
CA GLU A 18 -4.25 -13.35 12.41
C GLU A 18 -5.23 -14.27 11.67
N VAL A 19 -6.55 -14.03 11.83
CA VAL A 19 -7.58 -14.88 11.20
C VAL A 19 -7.53 -14.77 9.67
N PHE A 20 -7.33 -13.58 9.12
CA PHE A 20 -7.18 -13.41 7.68
C PHE A 20 -5.91 -14.08 7.15
N LEU A 21 -4.80 -14.02 7.88
CA LEU A 21 -3.56 -14.72 7.50
C LEU A 21 -3.73 -16.25 7.56
N GLU A 22 -4.51 -16.78 8.49
CA GLU A 22 -4.78 -18.22 8.63
C GLU A 22 -5.76 -18.74 7.56
N GLN A 23 -6.85 -18.02 7.30
CA GLN A 23 -8.02 -18.49 6.55
C GLN A 23 -8.26 -17.76 5.23
N GLY A 24 -7.47 -16.73 4.93
CA GLY A 24 -7.72 -15.88 3.75
C GLY A 24 -9.10 -15.21 3.85
N PHE A 25 -9.78 -15.08 2.73
CA PHE A 25 -11.12 -14.49 2.69
C PHE A 25 -12.24 -15.43 3.17
N ALA A 26 -11.94 -16.70 3.43
CA ALA A 26 -12.88 -17.59 4.12
C ALA A 26 -13.07 -17.22 5.60
N ALA A 27 -12.18 -16.40 6.18
CA ALA A 27 -12.32 -15.83 7.51
C ALA A 27 -13.71 -15.25 7.73
N THR A 28 -14.34 -15.57 8.86
CA THR A 28 -15.66 -15.02 9.22
C THR A 28 -15.55 -13.97 10.31
N THR A 29 -16.46 -13.01 10.32
CA THR A 29 -16.53 -11.97 11.38
C THR A 29 -16.82 -12.58 12.75
N ALA A 30 -17.56 -13.72 12.79
CA ALA A 30 -17.81 -14.49 14.01
C ALA A 30 -16.49 -15.03 14.61
N GLU A 31 -15.60 -15.61 13.77
CA GLU A 31 -14.32 -16.13 14.23
C GLU A 31 -13.39 -15.00 14.69
N ILE A 32 -13.37 -13.88 13.96
CA ILE A 32 -12.59 -12.69 14.35
C ILE A 32 -13.09 -12.15 15.71
N ALA A 33 -14.41 -12.00 15.87
CA ALA A 33 -15.00 -11.54 17.12
C ALA A 33 -14.66 -12.49 18.28
N ARG A 34 -14.75 -13.81 18.05
CA ARG A 34 -14.36 -14.84 19.01
C ARG A 34 -12.89 -14.72 19.41
N ARG A 35 -11.97 -14.56 18.43
CA ARG A 35 -10.54 -14.38 18.64
C ARG A 35 -10.21 -13.10 19.41
N ALA A 36 -10.92 -12.02 19.11
CA ALA A 36 -10.83 -10.75 19.81
C ALA A 36 -11.50 -10.74 21.20
N GLY A 37 -12.25 -11.78 21.58
CA GLY A 37 -12.97 -11.85 22.86
C GLY A 37 -14.15 -10.90 22.97
N ILE A 38 -14.82 -10.57 21.86
CA ILE A 38 -15.98 -9.69 21.80
C ILE A 38 -17.14 -10.34 21.05
N SER A 39 -18.33 -9.73 21.11
CA SER A 39 -19.45 -10.14 20.24
C SER A 39 -19.31 -9.54 18.83
N GLU A 40 -19.89 -10.22 17.83
CA GLU A 40 -19.99 -9.64 16.46
C GLU A 40 -20.71 -8.28 16.46
N GLY A 41 -21.73 -8.11 17.30
CA GLY A 41 -22.42 -6.82 17.44
C GLY A 41 -21.47 -5.71 17.93
N THR A 42 -20.48 -6.04 18.77
CA THR A 42 -19.45 -5.09 19.19
C THR A 42 -18.46 -4.81 18.06
N LEU A 43 -18.11 -5.83 17.26
CA LEU A 43 -17.27 -5.70 16.09
C LEU A 43 -17.90 -4.75 15.06
N PHE A 44 -19.17 -4.98 14.69
CA PHE A 44 -19.90 -4.17 13.70
C PHE A 44 -20.23 -2.73 14.14
N LYS A 45 -20.14 -2.44 15.45
CA LYS A 45 -20.19 -1.03 15.90
C LYS A 45 -18.95 -0.23 15.58
N ARG A 46 -17.81 -0.89 15.34
CA ARG A 46 -16.51 -0.25 15.07
C ARG A 46 -16.09 -0.35 13.59
N TYR A 47 -16.48 -1.45 12.93
CA TYR A 47 -16.19 -1.73 11.53
C TYR A 47 -17.50 -2.04 10.81
N ALA A 48 -17.87 -1.22 9.83
CA ALA A 48 -19.18 -1.31 9.18
C ALA A 48 -19.33 -2.59 8.33
N SER A 49 -18.22 -3.19 7.90
CA SER A 49 -18.19 -4.39 7.07
C SER A 49 -16.94 -5.24 7.35
N LYS A 50 -16.94 -6.49 6.84
CA LYS A 50 -15.77 -7.36 6.84
C LYS A 50 -14.63 -6.75 6.02
N GLU A 51 -14.97 -6.06 4.94
CA GLU A 51 -14.03 -5.37 4.08
C GLU A 51 -13.36 -4.20 4.79
N ASP A 52 -14.12 -3.40 5.55
CA ASP A 52 -13.56 -2.33 6.37
C ASP A 52 -12.57 -2.85 7.42
N LEU A 53 -12.91 -3.99 8.02
CA LEU A 53 -12.05 -4.67 8.98
C LEU A 53 -10.81 -5.24 8.29
N PHE A 54 -10.96 -5.78 7.08
CA PHE A 54 -9.86 -6.27 6.27
C PHE A 54 -8.88 -5.15 5.91
N GLU A 55 -9.37 -4.00 5.43
CA GLU A 55 -8.54 -2.83 5.13
C GLU A 55 -7.72 -2.38 6.34
N ALA A 56 -8.36 -2.36 7.53
CA ALA A 56 -7.65 -2.05 8.76
C ALA A 56 -6.61 -3.12 9.12
N ALA A 57 -6.96 -4.42 8.98
CA ALA A 57 -6.10 -5.54 9.34
C ALA A 57 -4.84 -5.64 8.45
N VAL A 58 -4.94 -5.32 7.18
CA VAL A 58 -3.78 -5.29 6.26
C VAL A 58 -3.05 -3.94 6.25
N GLY A 59 -3.57 -2.93 6.97
CA GLY A 59 -2.94 -1.62 7.08
C GLY A 59 -3.25 -0.65 5.92
N LEU A 60 -4.22 -0.96 5.05
CA LEU A 60 -4.54 -0.12 3.88
C LEU A 60 -5.16 1.24 4.25
N ARG A 61 -5.74 1.38 5.45
CA ARG A 61 -6.36 2.64 5.92
C ARG A 61 -5.34 3.71 6.29
N ASP A 62 -4.23 3.29 6.87
CA ASP A 62 -3.22 4.20 7.43
C ASP A 62 -2.14 4.58 6.40
N HIS A 63 -2.19 3.96 5.23
CA HIS A 63 -1.19 4.09 4.18
C HIS A 63 -1.77 4.88 2.99
N ALA A 64 -1.54 6.17 2.96
CA ALA A 64 -1.79 7.00 1.78
C ALA A 64 -1.24 8.42 1.95
N HIS A 65 -0.53 8.71 3.04
CA HIS A 65 0.00 10.03 3.30
C HIS A 65 0.88 10.56 2.16
N TRP A 66 1.75 9.71 1.61
CA TRP A 66 2.63 10.11 0.52
C TRP A 66 1.87 10.58 -0.73
N ARG A 67 0.68 10.01 -1.00
CA ARG A 67 -0.14 10.41 -2.15
C ARG A 67 -0.64 11.84 -2.00
N THR A 68 -1.17 12.18 -0.84
CA THR A 68 -1.67 13.53 -0.54
C THR A 68 -0.52 14.50 -0.50
N GLU A 69 0.56 14.16 0.22
CA GLU A 69 1.72 15.03 0.39
C GLU A 69 2.47 15.26 -0.93
N LEU A 70 2.55 14.27 -1.83
CA LEU A 70 3.14 14.48 -3.17
C LEU A 70 2.35 15.53 -3.95
N ILE A 71 1.02 15.50 -3.87
CA ILE A 71 0.16 16.49 -4.53
C ILE A 71 0.28 17.88 -3.89
N GLU A 72 0.44 17.95 -2.57
CA GLU A 72 0.69 19.21 -1.86
C GLU A 72 2.04 19.86 -2.23
N ARG A 73 2.99 19.08 -2.71
CA ARG A 73 4.31 19.53 -3.19
C ARG A 73 4.30 20.03 -4.64
N LEU A 74 3.16 19.98 -5.35
CA LEU A 74 3.04 20.47 -6.72
C LEU A 74 3.55 21.91 -6.84
N GLY A 75 4.37 22.17 -7.87
CA GLY A 75 4.93 23.47 -8.14
C GLY A 75 5.95 23.98 -7.11
N SER A 76 6.29 23.17 -6.09
CA SER A 76 7.21 23.56 -5.02
C SER A 76 8.43 22.61 -4.94
N GLY A 77 9.52 23.10 -4.34
CA GLY A 77 10.75 22.32 -4.18
C GLY A 77 11.36 21.85 -5.50
N GLU A 78 12.22 20.85 -5.47
CA GLU A 78 12.79 20.22 -6.64
C GLU A 78 11.99 18.95 -7.00
N VAL A 79 11.52 18.84 -8.24
CA VAL A 79 10.74 17.69 -8.74
C VAL A 79 11.43 16.36 -8.42
N ARG A 80 12.73 16.27 -8.68
CA ARG A 80 13.51 15.06 -8.39
C ARG A 80 13.47 14.67 -6.92
N ARG A 81 13.61 15.62 -6.01
CA ARG A 81 13.56 15.37 -4.55
C ARG A 81 12.16 14.98 -4.08
N ASN A 82 11.13 15.61 -4.66
CA ASN A 82 9.75 15.24 -4.37
C ASN A 82 9.45 13.80 -4.78
N LEU A 83 9.93 13.39 -5.96
CA LEU A 83 9.79 12.01 -6.43
C LEU A 83 10.62 11.03 -5.59
N GLU A 84 11.88 11.37 -5.23
CA GLU A 84 12.72 10.54 -4.38
C GLU A 84 12.04 10.26 -3.04
N TRP A 85 11.53 11.31 -2.39
CA TRP A 85 10.78 11.19 -1.16
C TRP A 85 9.53 10.30 -1.34
N ALA A 86 8.71 10.56 -2.36
CA ALA A 86 7.47 9.80 -2.61
C ALA A 86 7.75 8.31 -2.86
N PHE A 87 8.83 7.98 -3.60
CA PHE A 87 9.21 6.60 -3.89
C PHE A 87 9.74 5.89 -2.64
N MET A 88 10.45 6.58 -1.77
CA MET A 88 10.89 6.03 -0.48
C MET A 88 9.70 5.72 0.43
N GLU A 89 8.73 6.64 0.55
CA GLU A 89 7.52 6.39 1.33
C GLU A 89 6.65 5.27 0.72
N PHE A 90 6.52 5.23 -0.62
CA PHE A 90 5.88 4.11 -1.31
C PHE A 90 6.51 2.76 -0.92
N LEU A 91 7.85 2.65 -0.99
CA LEU A 91 8.54 1.40 -0.67
C LEU A 91 8.33 0.98 0.77
N LYS A 92 8.38 1.92 1.70
CA LYS A 92 8.15 1.68 3.12
C LYS A 92 6.74 1.15 3.38
N GLU A 93 5.72 1.78 2.80
CA GLU A 93 4.34 1.35 2.91
C GLU A 93 4.10 -0.01 2.23
N ALA A 94 4.56 -0.16 1.00
CA ALA A 94 4.38 -1.38 0.24
C ALA A 94 5.06 -2.59 0.91
N ALA A 95 6.24 -2.41 1.49
CA ALA A 95 6.94 -3.47 2.24
C ALA A 95 6.16 -3.92 3.49
N ALA A 96 5.41 -3.03 4.11
CA ALA A 96 4.57 -3.36 5.26
C ALA A 96 3.28 -4.10 4.88
N ILE A 97 2.69 -3.79 3.71
CA ILE A 97 1.36 -4.26 3.30
C ILE A 97 1.42 -5.50 2.42
N LEU A 98 2.27 -5.47 1.37
CA LEU A 98 2.23 -6.47 0.31
C LEU A 98 2.47 -7.91 0.79
N PRO A 99 3.38 -8.21 1.72
CA PRO A 99 3.58 -9.58 2.19
C PRO A 99 2.32 -10.17 2.83
N ASN A 100 1.65 -9.40 3.68
CA ASN A 100 0.40 -9.82 4.33
C ASN A 100 -0.73 -9.97 3.31
N LEU A 101 -0.90 -8.98 2.44
CA LEU A 101 -1.92 -8.99 1.40
C LEU A 101 -1.76 -10.21 0.48
N MET A 102 -0.55 -10.45 -0.01
CA MET A 102 -0.27 -11.59 -0.89
C MET A 102 -0.43 -12.95 -0.20
N THR A 103 -0.05 -13.04 1.08
CA THR A 103 -0.27 -14.24 1.89
C THR A 103 -1.77 -14.54 2.00
N ILE A 104 -2.59 -13.54 2.27
CA ILE A 104 -4.05 -13.69 2.37
C ILE A 104 -4.65 -14.08 1.01
N LEU A 105 -4.20 -13.41 -0.06
CA LEU A 105 -4.67 -13.68 -1.43
C LEU A 105 -4.30 -15.08 -1.92
N SER A 106 -3.16 -15.62 -1.49
CA SER A 106 -2.70 -16.96 -1.89
C SER A 106 -3.50 -18.10 -1.27
N ARG A 107 -4.24 -17.85 -0.17
CA ARG A 107 -4.96 -18.88 0.58
C ARG A 107 -6.32 -19.30 0.02
N GLY A 108 -6.69 -18.87 -1.15
CA GLY A 108 -7.89 -19.38 -1.80
C GLY A 108 -8.33 -18.62 -3.06
N HIS A 109 -8.70 -19.38 -4.08
CA HIS A 109 -9.42 -18.88 -5.25
C HIS A 109 -10.89 -18.70 -4.87
N ASN A 110 -11.23 -17.55 -4.27
CA ASN A 110 -12.61 -17.18 -4.03
C ASN A 110 -13.01 -16.06 -5.02
N PRO A 111 -14.17 -16.17 -5.71
CA PRO A 111 -14.69 -15.08 -6.54
C PRO A 111 -14.83 -13.74 -5.81
N GLU A 112 -14.92 -13.77 -4.47
CA GLU A 112 -14.90 -12.56 -3.63
C GLU A 112 -13.54 -11.83 -3.65
N HIS A 113 -12.46 -12.47 -4.04
CA HIS A 113 -11.16 -11.82 -4.20
C HIS A 113 -11.21 -10.64 -5.17
N ASN A 114 -11.85 -10.85 -6.31
CA ASN A 114 -11.99 -9.80 -7.31
C ASN A 114 -12.85 -8.64 -6.79
N ARG A 115 -13.93 -8.97 -6.04
CA ARG A 115 -14.80 -7.95 -5.44
C ARG A 115 -14.11 -7.10 -4.39
N ILE A 116 -13.23 -7.69 -3.58
CA ILE A 116 -12.48 -6.91 -2.58
C ILE A 116 -11.44 -6.04 -3.26
N LEU A 117 -10.68 -6.58 -4.22
CA LEU A 117 -9.73 -5.78 -5.00
C LEU A 117 -10.44 -4.68 -5.81
N GLU A 118 -11.61 -4.98 -6.38
CA GLU A 118 -12.46 -3.99 -7.05
C GLU A 118 -12.95 -2.91 -6.08
N ARG A 119 -13.37 -3.30 -4.88
CA ARG A 119 -13.85 -2.39 -3.83
C ARG A 119 -12.72 -1.59 -3.19
N LEU A 120 -11.56 -2.17 -3.00
CA LEU A 120 -10.32 -1.50 -2.61
C LEU A 120 -9.84 -0.52 -3.69
N GLY A 121 -10.43 -0.61 -4.92
CA GLY A 121 -10.15 0.29 -6.03
C GLY A 121 -8.74 0.14 -6.55
N ASN A 122 -8.18 -1.07 -6.54
CA ASN A 122 -6.83 -1.40 -6.97
C ASN A 122 -5.79 -0.37 -6.45
N PRO A 123 -5.19 -0.59 -5.27
CA PRO A 123 -4.25 0.38 -4.67
C PRO A 123 -3.13 0.79 -5.62
N MET A 124 -2.59 -0.16 -6.41
CA MET A 124 -1.52 0.11 -7.39
C MET A 124 -1.99 1.05 -8.52
N ARG A 125 -3.27 0.95 -8.92
CA ARG A 125 -3.83 1.87 -9.92
C ARG A 125 -3.94 3.29 -9.35
N ARG A 126 -4.35 3.43 -8.09
CA ARG A 126 -4.38 4.73 -7.40
C ARG A 126 -2.99 5.35 -7.30
N ASP A 127 -1.96 4.54 -7.02
CA ASP A 127 -0.56 5.00 -6.99
C ASP A 127 -0.13 5.54 -8.35
N THR A 128 -0.42 4.79 -9.42
CA THR A 128 -0.14 5.20 -10.80
C THR A 128 -0.87 6.51 -11.15
N GLU A 129 -2.16 6.62 -10.80
CA GLU A 129 -2.96 7.83 -11.06
C GLU A 129 -2.41 9.07 -10.33
N VAL A 130 -1.94 8.92 -9.08
CA VAL A 130 -1.36 10.03 -8.30
C VAL A 130 -0.04 10.49 -8.92
N ILE A 131 0.87 9.56 -9.24
CA ILE A 131 2.16 9.90 -9.87
C ILE A 131 1.94 10.54 -11.24
N ALA A 132 1.03 9.98 -12.06
CA ALA A 132 0.70 10.54 -13.37
C ALA A 132 0.13 11.97 -13.24
N ARG A 133 -0.75 12.21 -12.27
CA ARG A 133 -1.31 13.54 -12.00
C ARG A 133 -0.21 14.53 -11.57
N TYR A 134 0.71 14.11 -10.71
CA TYR A 134 1.84 14.93 -10.30
C TYR A 134 2.71 15.31 -11.50
N LEU A 135 3.12 14.32 -12.32
CA LEU A 135 3.97 14.55 -13.50
C LEU A 135 3.30 15.47 -14.54
N ARG A 136 1.99 15.30 -14.81
CA ARG A 136 1.23 16.18 -15.71
C ARG A 136 1.24 17.63 -15.21
N ALA A 137 0.96 17.84 -13.93
CA ALA A 137 0.95 19.18 -13.38
C ALA A 137 2.35 19.83 -13.39
N GLU A 138 3.43 19.09 -13.14
CA GLU A 138 4.80 19.60 -13.25
C GLU A 138 5.20 19.87 -14.70
N LEU A 139 4.67 19.10 -15.67
CA LEU A 139 4.80 19.35 -17.09
C LEU A 139 4.10 20.66 -17.50
N ASP A 140 2.87 20.88 -17.06
CA ASP A 140 2.11 22.11 -17.33
C ASP A 140 2.82 23.35 -16.77
N LEU A 141 3.59 23.20 -15.70
CA LEU A 141 4.45 24.24 -15.10
C LEU A 141 5.81 24.39 -15.80
N GLY A 142 6.12 23.57 -16.80
CA GLY A 142 7.41 23.58 -17.50
C GLY A 142 8.59 23.08 -16.65
N ARG A 143 8.33 22.36 -15.57
CA ARG A 143 9.35 21.88 -14.61
C ARG A 143 9.87 20.46 -14.94
N VAL A 144 9.24 19.80 -15.89
CA VAL A 144 9.70 18.58 -16.54
C VAL A 144 9.50 18.72 -18.05
N ARG A 145 10.29 17.98 -18.85
CA ARG A 145 10.13 17.97 -20.32
C ARG A 145 8.86 17.22 -20.73
N PRO A 146 8.37 17.39 -21.97
CA PRO A 146 7.26 16.63 -22.51
C PRO A 146 7.49 15.12 -22.38
N LEU A 147 6.54 14.42 -21.75
CA LEU A 147 6.58 12.99 -21.51
C LEU A 147 5.15 12.42 -21.49
N ASP A 148 5.04 11.11 -21.67
CA ASP A 148 3.80 10.39 -21.37
C ASP A 148 3.74 10.08 -19.85
N ALA A 149 2.94 10.88 -19.15
CA ALA A 149 2.86 10.80 -17.69
C ALA A 149 2.26 9.45 -17.20
N GLU A 150 1.33 8.87 -17.96
CA GLU A 150 0.71 7.59 -17.64
C GLU A 150 1.71 6.44 -17.79
N VAL A 151 2.42 6.38 -18.92
CA VAL A 151 3.44 5.37 -19.16
C VAL A 151 4.58 5.49 -18.16
N THR A 152 5.01 6.73 -17.86
CA THR A 152 6.07 6.97 -16.87
C THR A 152 5.63 6.53 -15.47
N ALA A 153 4.43 6.90 -15.04
CA ALA A 153 3.90 6.51 -13.74
C ALA A 153 3.73 4.99 -13.62
N LEU A 154 3.20 4.32 -14.65
CA LEU A 154 3.05 2.88 -14.68
C LEU A 154 4.41 2.17 -14.59
N THR A 155 5.41 2.67 -15.31
CA THR A 155 6.78 2.15 -15.28
C THR A 155 7.39 2.27 -13.89
N VAL A 156 7.24 3.43 -13.25
CA VAL A 156 7.72 3.70 -11.90
C VAL A 156 7.06 2.78 -10.87
N VAL A 157 5.73 2.74 -10.84
CA VAL A 157 5.00 1.89 -9.90
C VAL A 157 5.33 0.41 -10.11
N GLY A 158 5.47 -0.01 -11.37
CA GLY A 158 5.92 -1.37 -11.70
C GLY A 158 7.31 -1.69 -11.15
N ALA A 159 8.27 -0.77 -11.31
CA ALA A 159 9.62 -0.94 -10.79
C ALA A 159 9.66 -1.00 -9.24
N LEU A 160 8.94 -0.07 -8.57
CA LEU A 160 8.84 -0.02 -7.11
C LEU A 160 8.18 -1.30 -6.55
N THR A 161 7.08 -1.73 -7.16
CA THR A 161 6.38 -2.96 -6.75
C THR A 161 7.24 -4.21 -6.95
N ASN A 162 7.95 -4.29 -8.09
CA ASN A 162 8.86 -5.40 -8.34
C ASN A 162 10.02 -5.43 -7.35
N TYR A 163 10.55 -4.26 -6.96
CA TYR A 163 11.56 -4.17 -5.89
C TYR A 163 11.05 -4.79 -4.60
N VAL A 164 9.84 -4.40 -4.13
CA VAL A 164 9.26 -4.97 -2.91
C VAL A 164 9.07 -6.48 -3.04
N HIS A 165 8.58 -6.94 -4.21
CA HIS A 165 8.42 -8.37 -4.47
C HIS A 165 9.75 -9.14 -4.34
N GLN A 166 10.82 -8.65 -4.96
CA GLN A 166 12.11 -9.33 -4.99
C GLN A 166 12.87 -9.26 -3.65
N GLU A 167 12.81 -8.12 -2.95
CA GLU A 167 13.65 -7.88 -1.78
C GLU A 167 12.94 -8.13 -0.45
N HIS A 168 11.59 -8.12 -0.42
CA HIS A 168 10.83 -8.31 0.82
C HIS A 168 9.95 -9.56 0.83
N MET A 169 9.46 -10.02 -0.33
CA MET A 169 8.61 -11.22 -0.41
C MET A 169 9.40 -12.47 -0.80
N LEU A 170 10.31 -12.34 -1.76
CA LEU A 170 11.21 -13.39 -2.21
C LEU A 170 12.66 -13.06 -1.80
N ALA A 171 12.84 -12.57 -0.58
CA ALA A 171 14.12 -12.09 -0.10
C ALA A 171 15.25 -13.07 -0.46
N PRO A 172 16.32 -12.61 -1.11
CA PRO A 172 17.41 -13.48 -1.53
C PRO A 172 18.12 -14.05 -0.30
N THR A 173 18.44 -15.35 -0.35
CA THR A 173 19.19 -16.04 0.71
C THR A 173 20.68 -16.10 0.43
N ASP A 174 21.08 -15.77 -0.79
CA ASP A 174 22.44 -15.92 -1.35
C ASP A 174 23.19 -14.59 -1.57
N ARG A 175 22.51 -13.48 -1.36
CA ARG A 175 23.08 -12.12 -1.45
C ARG A 175 22.47 -11.17 -0.44
N GLU A 176 23.14 -10.06 -0.16
CA GLU A 176 22.55 -8.97 0.59
C GLU A 176 21.39 -8.32 -0.20
N PRO A 177 20.27 -7.97 0.48
CA PRO A 177 19.18 -7.22 -0.15
C PRO A 177 19.68 -5.90 -0.74
N LEU A 178 19.12 -5.50 -1.85
CA LEU A 178 19.38 -4.19 -2.46
C LEU A 178 18.80 -3.09 -1.56
N ASP A 179 19.66 -2.17 -1.09
CA ASP A 179 19.22 -1.02 -0.29
C ASP A 179 18.19 -0.16 -1.03
N SER A 180 17.09 0.18 -0.35
CA SER A 180 15.97 0.92 -0.93
C SER A 180 16.37 2.32 -1.42
N GLY A 181 17.22 3.03 -0.69
CA GLY A 181 17.70 4.34 -1.09
C GLY A 181 18.61 4.25 -2.33
N ARG A 182 19.46 3.22 -2.41
CA ARG A 182 20.27 2.95 -3.60
C ARG A 182 19.37 2.64 -4.81
N PHE A 183 18.33 1.83 -4.62
CA PHE A 183 17.39 1.50 -5.68
C PHE A 183 16.64 2.74 -6.18
N VAL A 184 16.06 3.54 -5.29
CA VAL A 184 15.29 4.74 -5.63
C VAL A 184 16.17 5.77 -6.36
N ARG A 185 17.38 6.04 -5.85
CA ARG A 185 18.31 6.95 -6.52
C ARG A 185 18.70 6.44 -7.91
N GLY A 186 19.03 5.14 -8.02
CA GLY A 186 19.36 4.52 -9.32
C GLY A 186 18.21 4.57 -10.31
N LEU A 187 16.98 4.32 -9.87
CA LEU A 187 15.78 4.44 -10.70
C LEU A 187 15.60 5.89 -11.20
N LEU A 188 15.76 6.86 -10.31
CA LEU A 188 15.68 8.27 -10.69
C LEU A 188 16.82 8.69 -11.62
N ASP A 189 18.04 8.19 -11.43
CA ASP A 189 19.17 8.45 -12.34
C ASP A 189 18.90 7.93 -13.75
N LEU A 190 18.23 6.78 -13.87
CA LEU A 190 17.81 6.23 -15.16
C LEU A 190 16.71 7.06 -15.83
N LEU A 191 15.75 7.55 -15.04
CA LEU A 191 14.59 8.28 -15.56
C LEU A 191 14.87 9.76 -15.80
N TRP A 192 15.73 10.36 -14.99
CA TRP A 192 15.96 11.82 -14.97
C TRP A 192 16.36 12.43 -16.29
N PRO A 193 17.23 11.80 -17.13
CA PRO A 193 17.54 12.33 -18.47
C PRO A 193 16.31 12.50 -19.38
N GLY A 194 15.25 11.72 -19.13
CA GLY A 194 13.96 11.83 -19.81
C GLY A 194 12.95 12.76 -19.14
N LEU A 195 13.22 13.20 -17.90
CA LEU A 195 12.32 14.03 -17.09
C LEU A 195 12.84 15.47 -16.94
N ALA A 196 14.15 15.67 -16.88
CA ALA A 196 14.75 16.99 -16.68
C ALA A 196 14.33 17.97 -17.77
N PRO A 197 14.07 19.26 -17.42
CA PRO A 197 13.67 20.30 -18.35
C PRO A 197 14.68 20.50 -19.47
#